data_6f487f758ab296dd976f9f12ee6fa1fd
#
_entry.id   6f487f758ab296dd976f9f12ee6fa1fd
#
_cell.length_a   1.000
_cell.length_b   1.000
_cell.length_c   1.000
_cell.angle_alpha   90.00
_cell.angle_beta   90.00
_cell.angle_gamma   90.00
#
_symmetry.space_group_name_H-M   'P 1'
#
loop_
_entity.id
_entity.type
_entity.pdbx_description
1 polymer ?
#
loop_
_entity_poly.entity_id
_entity_poly.type
_entity_poly.pdbx_seq_one_letter_code
_entity_poly.pdbx_strand_id
1 'polypeptide(L)'
;MLLSRERSPSATILSRGPVKIPMEAERFRIEGVGEWDIFVPATVYPPREDTLMLCHVVSELVSESGSKAIEIGCGSGLVSMVLATLGWDVEACDVNPYAVACTRGNMEANGLSGKASIIEAEIGDNLQIPEDAELVVWNLPYLEKDEGNSGILERIEDAALTDIPDGGWGRVLLQTLEENITRMTENVMVILVMRTEPEGNSRIADWERNGWSWRTLRMGRYGTEKIEVVGLWRTGSGIDAKVIDSCTSTMDEASILPNGGWQRVVSRSQKKGRGRRGSDWISGEGGLFATWNLDPRLLKEFSPGIVQTSIGSVVSKVLGAYMKWPNDIVDEKGRKVGGVLVESTNNGTIRVGVGANRSSFDEGGISAAGWDGTIGDVHSSEVFLRLDREISSVFEVKEMISIPGVDFLSQLSWKALSRLLSRGVLATQDGELYRPTGMKETGELELAGIVDDTEFIELDGIGWIYP
;
A
#
# COMPACT_ATOMS: atom_id res chain seq x y z
N MET A 1 24.63 -33.28 34.43
CA MET A 1 25.84 -32.85 35.14
C MET A 1 25.57 -31.40 35.52
N LEU A 2 25.14 -31.23 36.80
CA LEU A 2 24.75 -29.96 37.38
C LEU A 2 25.99 -29.18 37.79
N LEU A 3 26.13 -27.94 37.42
CA LEU A 3 27.13 -27.03 38.00
C LEU A 3 26.38 -25.98 38.83
N SER A 4 26.62 -26.08 40.11
CA SER A 4 26.17 -25.22 41.20
C SER A 4 26.71 -23.82 41.10
N ARG A 5 25.86 -22.81 41.28
CA ARG A 5 26.23 -21.41 41.57
C ARG A 5 26.44 -21.24 43.08
N GLU A 6 27.68 -20.95 43.44
CA GLU A 6 28.02 -20.49 44.77
C GLU A 6 27.60 -19.01 44.98
N ARG A 7 26.93 -18.73 46.08
CA ARG A 7 26.66 -17.36 46.57
C ARG A 7 27.84 -16.91 47.42
N SER A 8 28.41 -15.76 47.13
CA SER A 8 29.38 -15.08 47.95
C SER A 8 28.71 -13.98 48.82
N PRO A 9 29.29 -13.63 50.01
CA PRO A 9 28.53 -12.96 51.08
C PRO A 9 28.55 -11.43 50.98
N SER A 10 27.58 -10.86 51.74
CA SER A 10 27.29 -9.44 51.99
C SER A 10 28.54 -8.54 52.10
N ALA A 11 28.56 -7.46 51.30
CA ALA A 11 29.52 -6.37 51.44
C ALA A 11 28.82 -5.05 51.78
N THR A 12 29.41 -4.43 52.75
CA THR A 12 29.20 -3.15 53.44
C THR A 12 28.94 -1.98 52.49
N ILE A 13 27.93 -1.14 52.82
CA ILE A 13 27.62 0.13 52.16
C ILE A 13 28.77 1.11 52.34
N LEU A 14 29.54 1.35 51.32
CA LEU A 14 30.46 2.47 51.20
C LEU A 14 29.88 3.42 50.14
N SER A 15 29.84 4.73 50.47
CA SER A 15 29.41 5.83 49.60
C SER A 15 30.09 5.73 48.21
N ARG A 16 29.34 5.33 47.20
CA ARG A 16 29.81 5.29 45.84
C ARG A 16 29.39 6.57 45.12
N GLY A 17 30.38 7.25 44.54
CA GLY A 17 30.16 8.21 43.46
C GLY A 17 29.40 7.60 42.31
N PRO A 18 28.95 8.38 41.32
CA PRO A 18 28.05 7.90 40.26
C PRO A 18 28.63 6.63 39.64
N VAL A 19 27.87 5.53 39.78
CA VAL A 19 28.23 4.25 39.14
C VAL A 19 28.10 4.47 37.64
N LYS A 20 29.23 4.61 36.94
CA LYS A 20 29.24 4.43 35.48
C LYS A 20 28.92 2.96 35.23
N ILE A 21 27.67 2.66 34.91
CA ILE A 21 27.31 1.42 34.23
C ILE A 21 27.89 1.61 32.81
N PRO A 22 28.84 0.80 32.36
CA PRO A 22 29.24 0.85 30.97
C PRO A 22 28.03 0.33 30.16
N MET A 23 27.32 1.21 29.51
CA MET A 23 26.36 0.84 28.48
C MET A 23 27.22 0.41 27.28
N GLU A 24 27.16 -0.87 26.93
CA GLU A 24 27.78 -1.36 25.68
C GLU A 24 26.93 -0.87 24.52
N ALA A 25 27.60 -0.29 23.50
CA ALA A 25 26.96 0.08 22.27
C ALA A 25 26.62 -1.20 21.48
N GLU A 26 25.45 -1.25 20.92
CA GLU A 26 25.07 -2.29 19.96
C GLU A 26 25.35 -1.79 18.54
N ARG A 27 25.99 -2.63 17.69
CA ARG A 27 26.32 -2.28 16.32
C ARG A 27 25.21 -2.70 15.37
N PHE A 28 24.69 -1.74 14.63
CA PHE A 28 23.70 -1.94 13.57
C PHE A 28 24.33 -1.66 12.21
N ARG A 29 24.02 -2.52 11.24
CA ARG A 29 24.49 -2.40 9.86
C ARG A 29 23.32 -2.46 8.90
N ILE A 30 23.25 -1.50 7.99
CA ILE A 30 22.38 -1.53 6.81
C ILE A 30 23.26 -1.65 5.59
N GLU A 31 23.13 -2.76 4.86
CA GLU A 31 23.98 -3.06 3.71
C GLU A 31 23.86 -1.97 2.64
N GLY A 32 25.01 -1.54 2.12
CA GLY A 32 25.07 -0.48 1.12
C GLY A 32 24.91 0.95 1.66
N VAL A 33 24.58 1.13 2.96
CA VAL A 33 24.37 2.45 3.57
C VAL A 33 25.43 2.78 4.63
N GLY A 34 25.53 1.97 5.69
CA GLY A 34 26.46 2.25 6.75
C GLY A 34 26.37 1.31 7.95
N GLU A 35 27.23 1.62 8.94
CA GLU A 35 27.27 0.93 10.24
C GLU A 35 27.30 1.99 11.34
N TRP A 36 26.55 1.74 12.42
CA TRP A 36 26.45 2.67 13.56
C TRP A 36 26.54 1.92 14.88
N ASP A 37 27.27 2.50 15.82
CA ASP A 37 27.29 2.06 17.21
C ASP A 37 26.23 2.84 17.99
N ILE A 38 25.21 2.16 18.50
CA ILE A 38 24.02 2.73 19.12
C ILE A 38 24.01 2.44 20.62
N PHE A 39 23.90 3.49 21.41
CA PHE A 39 23.67 3.39 22.85
C PHE A 39 22.18 3.56 23.13
N VAL A 40 21.56 2.62 23.83
CA VAL A 40 20.15 2.69 24.18
C VAL A 40 20.02 2.66 25.69
N PRO A 41 19.61 3.77 26.34
CA PRO A 41 19.32 3.75 27.76
C PRO A 41 18.03 2.94 28.05
N ALA A 42 17.91 2.42 29.28
CA ALA A 42 16.75 1.63 29.69
C ALA A 42 15.41 2.39 29.65
N THR A 43 15.42 3.68 29.37
CA THR A 43 14.25 4.57 29.23
C THR A 43 13.86 4.82 27.77
N VAL A 44 14.53 4.18 26.82
CA VAL A 44 14.31 4.35 25.40
C VAL A 44 14.08 2.99 24.75
N TYR A 45 13.12 2.90 23.82
CA TYR A 45 12.84 1.68 23.09
C TYR A 45 14.04 1.31 22.22
N PRO A 46 14.55 0.08 22.33
CA PRO A 46 15.68 -0.36 21.52
C PRO A 46 15.22 -0.67 20.10
N PRO A 47 16.11 -0.51 19.08
CA PRO A 47 15.80 -0.97 17.73
C PRO A 47 15.53 -2.48 17.75
N ARG A 48 14.40 -2.88 17.15
CA ARG A 48 14.00 -4.28 16.96
C ARG A 48 13.80 -4.60 15.48
N GLU A 49 13.25 -5.75 15.19
CA GLU A 49 13.02 -6.24 13.83
C GLU A 49 12.17 -5.30 13.00
N ASP A 50 11.16 -4.66 13.59
CA ASP A 50 10.30 -3.64 12.99
C ASP A 50 11.09 -2.38 12.59
N THR A 51 11.95 -1.89 13.49
CA THR A 51 12.85 -0.77 13.23
C THR A 51 13.83 -1.12 12.09
N LEU A 52 14.38 -2.34 12.08
CA LEU A 52 15.28 -2.80 11.01
C LEU A 52 14.55 -2.94 9.67
N MET A 53 13.29 -3.44 9.68
CA MET A 53 12.46 -3.47 8.48
C MET A 53 12.25 -2.06 7.91
N LEU A 54 11.98 -1.09 8.77
CA LEU A 54 11.83 0.31 8.38
C LEU A 54 13.14 0.87 7.81
N CYS A 55 14.27 0.63 8.47
CA CYS A 55 15.59 1.04 7.98
C CYS A 55 15.90 0.47 6.59
N HIS A 56 15.56 -0.79 6.34
CA HIS A 56 15.72 -1.39 5.00
C HIS A 56 14.84 -0.70 3.95
N VAL A 57 13.56 -0.44 4.27
CA VAL A 57 12.68 0.28 3.35
C VAL A 57 13.21 1.68 3.07
N VAL A 58 13.59 2.41 4.11
CA VAL A 58 14.15 3.77 3.97
C VAL A 58 15.43 3.77 3.14
N SER A 59 16.25 2.71 3.25
CA SER A 59 17.48 2.59 2.46
C SER A 59 17.26 2.33 0.96
N GLU A 60 16.08 1.88 0.58
CA GLU A 60 15.67 1.62 -0.80
C GLU A 60 14.95 2.82 -1.45
N LEU A 61 14.64 3.88 -0.67
CA LEU A 61 13.96 5.06 -1.19
C LEU A 61 14.87 5.87 -2.12
N VAL A 62 14.29 6.34 -3.20
CA VAL A 62 14.97 7.25 -4.13
C VAL A 62 14.59 8.68 -3.80
N SER A 63 15.58 9.54 -3.60
CA SER A 63 15.34 10.97 -3.32
C SER A 63 16.45 11.83 -3.94
N GLU A 64 16.16 13.12 -4.09
CA GLU A 64 17.20 14.11 -4.37
C GLU A 64 17.95 14.45 -3.09
N SER A 65 19.22 14.82 -3.22
CA SER A 65 20.01 15.23 -2.05
C SER A 65 19.45 16.53 -1.45
N GLY A 66 19.16 16.50 -0.15
CA GLY A 66 18.59 17.61 0.58
C GLY A 66 17.06 17.64 0.62
N SER A 67 16.39 16.60 0.08
CA SER A 67 14.96 16.39 0.32
C SER A 67 14.67 16.28 1.81
N LYS A 68 13.55 16.86 2.27
CA LYS A 68 13.22 16.93 3.69
C LYS A 68 12.44 15.71 4.16
N ALA A 69 12.93 15.08 5.23
CA ALA A 69 12.28 13.97 5.90
C ALA A 69 11.95 14.30 7.35
N ILE A 70 10.79 13.85 7.82
CA ILE A 70 10.37 13.90 9.22
C ILE A 70 10.27 12.50 9.78
N GLU A 71 10.99 12.23 10.86
CA GLU A 71 10.81 11.03 11.67
C GLU A 71 10.03 11.34 12.94
N ILE A 72 8.91 10.66 13.16
CA ILE A 72 8.10 10.75 14.37
C ILE A 72 8.45 9.56 15.27
N GLY A 73 8.69 9.80 16.56
CA GLY A 73 9.11 8.76 17.51
C GLY A 73 10.52 8.25 17.22
N CYS A 74 11.52 9.13 17.24
CA CYS A 74 12.90 8.79 16.82
C CYS A 74 13.63 7.80 17.73
N GLY A 75 13.18 7.60 18.97
CA GLY A 75 13.70 6.60 19.91
C GLY A 75 15.22 6.67 20.10
N SER A 76 15.93 5.65 19.58
CA SER A 76 17.39 5.59 19.62
C SER A 76 18.09 6.33 18.46
N GLY A 77 17.35 6.78 17.45
CA GLY A 77 17.83 7.54 16.30
C GLY A 77 18.36 6.72 15.13
N LEU A 78 18.15 5.39 15.12
CA LEU A 78 18.69 4.56 14.03
C LEU A 78 18.12 4.95 12.66
N VAL A 79 16.82 5.19 12.54
CA VAL A 79 16.17 5.59 11.28
C VAL A 79 16.65 6.98 10.86
N SER A 80 16.74 7.93 11.80
CA SER A 80 17.33 9.27 11.54
C SER A 80 18.75 9.17 10.98
N MET A 81 19.58 8.27 11.52
CA MET A 81 20.96 8.09 11.04
C MET A 81 21.01 7.50 9.64
N VAL A 82 20.12 6.54 9.32
CA VAL A 82 20.00 6.00 7.96
C VAL A 82 19.61 7.10 6.98
N LEU A 83 18.55 7.87 7.28
CA LEU A 83 18.10 9.00 6.46
C LEU A 83 19.20 10.05 6.25
N ALA A 84 19.84 10.48 7.33
CA ALA A 84 20.91 11.50 7.27
C ALA A 84 22.13 11.01 6.47
N THR A 85 22.45 9.71 6.54
CA THR A 85 23.55 9.10 5.76
C THR A 85 23.20 9.06 4.26
N LEU A 86 21.94 8.86 3.91
CA LEU A 86 21.42 8.88 2.54
C LEU A 86 21.32 10.31 1.96
N GLY A 87 21.54 11.34 2.78
CA GLY A 87 21.56 12.74 2.33
C GLY A 87 20.25 13.50 2.50
N TRP A 88 19.31 12.96 3.26
CA TRP A 88 18.08 13.67 3.65
C TRP A 88 18.40 14.82 4.63
N ASP A 89 17.65 15.92 4.52
CA ASP A 89 17.53 16.92 5.59
C ASP A 89 16.50 16.41 6.59
N VAL A 90 16.96 15.95 7.75
CA VAL A 90 16.13 15.23 8.71
C VAL A 90 15.67 16.14 9.84
N GLU A 91 14.37 16.18 10.06
CA GLU A 91 13.79 16.61 11.33
C GLU A 91 13.21 15.40 12.04
N ALA A 92 13.61 15.17 13.29
CA ALA A 92 13.14 14.04 14.06
C ALA A 92 12.58 14.50 15.41
N CYS A 93 11.51 13.87 15.85
CA CYS A 93 10.90 14.19 17.13
C CYS A 93 10.58 12.95 17.97
N ASP A 94 10.46 13.16 19.28
CA ASP A 94 9.93 12.19 20.21
C ASP A 94 9.27 12.93 21.39
N VAL A 95 8.23 12.34 21.97
CA VAL A 95 7.60 12.85 23.20
C VAL A 95 8.45 12.56 24.42
N ASN A 96 9.33 11.56 24.34
CA ASN A 96 10.22 11.16 25.41
C ASN A 96 11.52 11.98 25.35
N PRO A 97 11.78 12.89 26.32
CA PRO A 97 13.01 13.70 26.33
C PRO A 97 14.29 12.85 26.42
N TYR A 98 14.22 11.64 26.96
CA TYR A 98 15.35 10.71 26.99
C TYR A 98 15.64 10.13 25.60
N ALA A 99 14.62 9.90 24.77
CA ALA A 99 14.78 9.49 23.37
C ALA A 99 15.41 10.62 22.55
N VAL A 100 14.97 11.86 22.73
CA VAL A 100 15.57 13.05 22.09
C VAL A 100 17.05 13.17 22.45
N ALA A 101 17.40 13.05 23.73
CA ALA A 101 18.78 13.09 24.19
C ALA A 101 19.61 11.92 23.66
N CYS A 102 19.03 10.71 23.65
CA CYS A 102 19.65 9.48 23.11
C CYS A 102 19.96 9.63 21.61
N THR A 103 19.00 10.06 20.82
CA THR A 103 19.15 10.28 19.38
C THR A 103 20.25 11.30 19.09
N ARG A 104 20.26 12.44 19.78
CA ARG A 104 21.35 13.44 19.66
C ARG A 104 22.72 12.88 19.96
N GLY A 105 22.83 12.13 21.07
CA GLY A 105 24.08 11.50 21.48
C GLY A 105 24.58 10.46 20.49
N ASN A 106 23.69 9.61 19.96
CA ASN A 106 24.01 8.61 18.95
C ASN A 106 24.41 9.25 17.61
N MET A 107 23.73 10.31 17.16
CA MET A 107 24.12 11.10 15.99
C MET A 107 25.52 11.67 16.15
N GLU A 108 25.83 12.24 17.31
CA GLU A 108 27.16 12.79 17.60
C GLU A 108 28.23 11.68 17.61
N ALA A 109 27.99 10.58 18.31
CA ALA A 109 28.94 9.46 18.42
C ALA A 109 29.28 8.84 17.06
N ASN A 110 28.35 8.89 16.10
CA ASN A 110 28.53 8.35 14.75
C ASN A 110 28.92 9.42 13.70
N GLY A 111 29.32 10.62 14.13
CA GLY A 111 29.82 11.67 13.22
C GLY A 111 28.74 12.32 12.35
N LEU A 112 27.48 12.23 12.73
CA LEU A 112 26.33 12.79 12.02
C LEU A 112 25.78 14.08 12.67
N SER A 113 26.54 14.70 13.59
CA SER A 113 26.17 15.97 14.24
C SER A 113 25.81 17.02 13.19
N GLY A 114 24.68 17.71 13.38
CA GLY A 114 24.22 18.74 12.46
C GLY A 114 23.61 18.24 11.15
N LYS A 115 23.47 16.92 10.97
CA LYS A 115 22.76 16.30 9.83
C LYS A 115 21.27 16.10 10.08
N ALA A 116 20.82 16.30 11.32
CA ALA A 116 19.42 16.22 11.69
C ALA A 116 19.11 17.25 12.79
N SER A 117 17.90 17.80 12.76
CA SER A 117 17.28 18.56 13.85
C SER A 117 16.44 17.62 14.69
N ILE A 118 16.78 17.49 15.99
CA ILE A 118 16.05 16.58 16.90
C ILE A 118 15.31 17.41 17.94
N ILE A 119 13.98 17.28 18.02
CA ILE A 119 13.14 18.09 18.90
C ILE A 119 12.26 17.24 19.82
N GLU A 120 11.88 17.79 20.96
CA GLU A 120 10.83 17.20 21.80
C GLU A 120 9.47 17.73 21.32
N ALA A 121 8.67 16.84 20.72
CA ALA A 121 7.37 17.22 20.19
C ALA A 121 6.42 16.02 20.09
N GLU A 122 5.13 16.31 20.15
CA GLU A 122 4.02 15.36 20.06
C GLU A 122 3.12 15.67 18.86
N ILE A 123 2.80 14.64 18.08
CA ILE A 123 1.84 14.73 16.98
C ILE A 123 0.44 15.03 17.49
N GLY A 124 -0.24 15.99 16.87
CA GLY A 124 -1.57 16.41 17.30
C GLY A 124 -1.57 17.46 18.43
N ASP A 125 -0.38 17.86 18.94
CA ASP A 125 -0.21 18.94 19.89
C ASP A 125 0.76 20.01 19.34
N ASN A 126 2.05 19.84 19.49
CA ASN A 126 3.05 20.86 19.19
C ASN A 126 3.97 20.51 18.00
N LEU A 127 3.90 19.31 17.46
CA LEU A 127 4.63 18.97 16.22
C LEU A 127 4.00 19.66 15.02
N GLN A 128 4.81 20.43 14.31
CA GLN A 128 4.44 20.97 13.01
C GLN A 128 5.19 20.25 11.91
N ILE A 129 4.45 19.68 10.97
CA ILE A 129 5.04 19.05 9.78
C ILE A 129 5.36 20.18 8.79
N PRO A 130 6.64 20.36 8.37
CA PRO A 130 7.02 21.39 7.41
C PRO A 130 6.27 21.24 6.08
N GLU A 131 5.92 22.38 5.48
CA GLU A 131 5.19 22.41 4.20
C GLU A 131 5.97 21.78 3.04
N ASP A 132 7.30 21.79 3.12
CA ASP A 132 8.24 21.21 2.15
C ASP A 132 8.69 19.79 2.50
N ALA A 133 8.08 19.14 3.50
CA ALA A 133 8.37 17.75 3.83
C ALA A 133 7.94 16.82 2.67
N GLU A 134 8.89 16.05 2.14
CA GLU A 134 8.65 15.07 1.09
C GLU A 134 8.41 13.67 1.66
N LEU A 135 8.94 13.40 2.86
CA LEU A 135 8.83 12.12 3.54
C LEU A 135 8.44 12.28 5.00
N VAL A 136 7.44 11.54 5.44
CA VAL A 136 7.09 11.36 6.86
C VAL A 136 7.26 9.90 7.21
N VAL A 137 8.06 9.59 8.24
CA VAL A 137 8.36 8.21 8.66
C VAL A 137 7.96 8.02 10.11
N TRP A 138 7.28 6.92 10.40
CA TRP A 138 6.94 6.57 11.77
C TRP A 138 6.87 5.06 12.00
N ASN A 139 7.62 4.58 12.97
CA ASN A 139 7.37 3.27 13.55
C ASN A 139 6.24 3.44 14.59
N LEU A 140 4.99 3.22 14.15
CA LEU A 140 3.81 3.48 14.99
C LEU A 140 3.81 2.62 16.26
N PRO A 141 3.44 3.17 17.43
CA PRO A 141 3.15 2.37 18.60
C PRO A 141 1.92 1.47 18.33
N TYR A 142 2.10 0.14 18.33
CA TYR A 142 1.04 -0.83 18.03
C TYR A 142 0.87 -1.91 19.10
N LEU A 143 1.70 -1.88 20.14
CA LEU A 143 1.60 -2.83 21.26
C LEU A 143 0.39 -2.48 22.14
N GLU A 144 -0.38 -3.51 22.51
CA GLU A 144 -1.47 -3.38 23.47
C GLU A 144 -0.94 -3.72 24.89
N LYS A 145 -1.53 -3.11 25.91
CA LYS A 145 -1.19 -3.45 27.29
C LYS A 145 -1.55 -4.91 27.56
N ASP A 146 -0.54 -5.73 27.78
CA ASP A 146 -0.73 -7.06 28.37
C ASP A 146 -0.95 -6.92 29.88
N GLU A 147 -2.16 -7.22 30.36
CA GLU A 147 -2.54 -7.12 31.79
C GLU A 147 -1.79 -8.10 32.71
N GLY A 148 -0.73 -8.77 32.25
CA GLY A 148 -0.21 -9.95 32.95
C GLY A 148 1.27 -10.01 33.29
N ASN A 149 2.14 -9.16 32.77
CA ASN A 149 3.58 -9.36 32.96
C ASN A 149 4.31 -8.03 33.23
N SER A 150 4.93 -7.87 34.40
CA SER A 150 5.48 -6.59 34.88
C SER A 150 7.01 -6.53 34.79
N GLY A 151 7.57 -6.39 33.57
CA GLY A 151 9.00 -6.12 33.32
C GLY A 151 9.35 -4.62 33.26
N ILE A 152 10.64 -4.27 33.28
CA ILE A 152 11.09 -2.87 33.18
C ILE A 152 10.85 -2.32 31.76
N LEU A 153 10.97 -3.14 30.71
CA LEU A 153 10.68 -2.80 29.33
C LEU A 153 9.18 -2.49 29.13
N GLU A 154 8.29 -3.25 29.79
CA GLU A 154 6.83 -3.06 29.77
C GLU A 154 6.42 -1.70 30.37
N ARG A 155 7.13 -1.17 31.36
CA ARG A 155 6.84 0.17 31.90
C ARG A 155 7.16 1.30 30.94
N ILE A 156 8.08 1.09 30.01
CA ILE A 156 8.46 2.07 28.98
C ILE A 156 7.48 1.97 27.81
N GLU A 157 7.13 0.74 27.44
CA GLU A 157 6.05 0.43 26.50
C GLU A 157 4.72 0.95 27.06
N ASP A 158 4.43 0.73 28.34
CA ASP A 158 3.27 1.27 29.04
C ASP A 158 3.22 2.80 29.05
N ALA A 159 4.33 3.49 29.20
CA ALA A 159 4.37 4.96 29.15
C ALA A 159 4.11 5.51 27.74
N ALA A 160 4.55 4.80 26.70
CA ALA A 160 4.23 5.12 25.30
C ALA A 160 2.80 4.74 24.91
N LEU A 161 2.15 3.83 25.68
CA LEU A 161 0.84 3.26 25.39
C LEU A 161 -0.29 3.84 26.27
N THR A 162 0.03 4.80 27.19
CA THR A 162 -0.90 5.19 28.24
C THR A 162 -2.19 5.82 27.72
N ASP A 163 -2.17 6.45 26.53
CA ASP A 163 -3.34 7.10 25.94
C ASP A 163 -3.35 6.94 24.40
N ILE A 164 -3.53 5.69 23.93
CA ILE A 164 -3.73 5.49 22.49
C ILE A 164 -5.07 6.13 22.10
N PRO A 165 -5.08 7.14 21.21
CA PRO A 165 -6.30 7.81 20.80
C PRO A 165 -7.25 6.88 20.06
N ASP A 166 -8.55 7.20 20.05
CA ASP A 166 -9.53 6.44 19.29
C ASP A 166 -9.19 6.44 17.78
N GLY A 167 -9.01 5.26 17.22
CA GLY A 167 -8.51 5.05 15.87
C GLY A 167 -6.97 5.03 15.73
N GLY A 168 -6.22 5.07 16.86
CA GLY A 168 -4.77 4.95 16.91
C GLY A 168 -4.02 6.20 16.44
N TRP A 169 -2.72 6.20 16.66
CA TRP A 169 -1.83 7.30 16.27
C TRP A 169 -1.75 7.56 14.77
N GLY A 170 -1.95 6.52 13.94
CA GLY A 170 -2.04 6.67 12.50
C GLY A 170 -3.19 7.58 12.05
N ARG A 171 -4.30 7.62 12.81
CA ARG A 171 -5.41 8.53 12.56
C ARG A 171 -5.09 9.97 12.96
N VAL A 172 -4.38 10.17 14.06
CA VAL A 172 -3.92 11.50 14.50
C VAL A 172 -2.99 12.09 13.44
N LEU A 173 -2.02 11.30 12.97
CA LEU A 173 -1.13 11.74 11.88
C LEU A 173 -1.93 12.11 10.62
N LEU A 174 -2.86 11.25 10.20
CA LEU A 174 -3.71 11.54 9.05
C LEU A 174 -4.47 12.87 9.21
N GLN A 175 -5.07 13.13 10.37
CA GLN A 175 -5.78 14.38 10.65
C GLN A 175 -4.84 15.58 10.57
N THR A 176 -3.66 15.49 11.18
CA THR A 176 -2.64 16.55 11.11
C THR A 176 -2.21 16.85 9.68
N LEU A 177 -2.03 15.81 8.84
CA LEU A 177 -1.71 15.97 7.43
C LEU A 177 -2.86 16.61 6.65
N GLU A 178 -4.09 16.15 6.84
CA GLU A 178 -5.27 16.69 6.13
C GLU A 178 -5.54 18.17 6.48
N GLU A 179 -5.31 18.59 7.72
CA GLU A 179 -5.42 19.99 8.14
C GLU A 179 -4.42 20.92 7.43
N ASN A 180 -3.27 20.37 7.04
CA ASN A 180 -2.19 21.10 6.39
C ASN A 180 -2.03 20.81 4.89
N ILE A 181 -2.86 19.95 4.33
CA ILE A 181 -2.69 19.35 3.01
C ILE A 181 -2.56 20.36 1.86
N THR A 182 -3.26 21.49 1.95
CA THR A 182 -3.19 22.56 0.92
C THR A 182 -1.90 23.34 0.93
N ARG A 183 -1.09 23.20 1.97
CA ARG A 183 0.22 23.87 2.13
C ARG A 183 1.37 22.93 1.88
N MET A 184 1.14 21.61 2.07
CA MET A 184 2.18 20.60 1.89
C MET A 184 2.47 20.33 0.41
N THR A 185 3.64 19.75 0.17
CA THR A 185 3.96 19.23 -1.17
C THR A 185 2.94 18.18 -1.60
N GLU A 186 2.50 18.23 -2.86
CA GLU A 186 1.54 17.28 -3.43
C GLU A 186 2.08 15.84 -3.47
N ASN A 187 3.39 15.67 -3.41
CA ASN A 187 4.08 14.40 -3.51
C ASN A 187 4.54 13.82 -2.16
N VAL A 188 4.05 14.36 -1.04
CA VAL A 188 4.43 13.82 0.28
C VAL A 188 4.17 12.32 0.35
N MET A 189 5.20 11.58 0.78
CA MET A 189 5.15 10.14 1.04
C MET A 189 5.14 9.91 2.55
N VAL A 190 4.23 9.06 3.02
CA VAL A 190 4.19 8.66 4.42
C VAL A 190 4.56 7.17 4.50
N ILE A 191 5.56 6.85 5.33
CA ILE A 191 6.00 5.47 5.56
C ILE A 191 5.71 5.10 7.01
N LEU A 192 4.85 4.11 7.20
CA LEU A 192 4.44 3.65 8.53
C LEU A 192 4.79 2.18 8.73
N VAL A 193 5.26 1.87 9.93
CA VAL A 193 5.26 0.47 10.41
C VAL A 193 4.00 0.26 11.21
N MET A 194 3.25 -0.79 10.90
CA MET A 194 1.99 -1.09 11.59
C MET A 194 1.75 -2.60 11.70
N ARG A 195 1.09 -2.99 12.79
CA ARG A 195 0.57 -4.35 12.94
C ARG A 195 -0.72 -4.49 12.14
N THR A 196 -0.77 -5.48 11.26
CA THR A 196 -1.93 -5.74 10.39
C THR A 196 -2.66 -7.05 10.72
N GLU A 197 -2.00 -7.97 11.44
CA GLU A 197 -2.63 -9.19 11.98
C GLU A 197 -2.09 -9.47 13.40
N PRO A 198 -2.94 -9.57 14.44
CA PRO A 198 -4.31 -9.03 14.46
C PRO A 198 -4.32 -7.53 14.16
N GLU A 199 -5.42 -7.02 13.60
CA GLU A 199 -5.52 -5.61 13.22
C GLU A 199 -5.31 -4.72 14.45
N GLY A 200 -4.37 -3.75 14.34
CA GLY A 200 -4.09 -2.76 15.37
C GLY A 200 -5.11 -1.62 15.38
N ASN A 201 -4.92 -0.66 16.30
CA ASN A 201 -5.78 0.52 16.39
C ASN A 201 -5.63 1.46 15.19
N SER A 202 -4.40 1.58 14.64
CA SER A 202 -4.15 2.33 13.40
C SER A 202 -4.52 1.48 12.19
N ARG A 203 -5.42 1.99 11.33
CA ARG A 203 -6.01 1.22 10.23
C ARG A 203 -5.77 1.89 8.89
N ILE A 204 -5.40 1.10 7.90
CA ILE A 204 -5.28 1.54 6.50
C ILE A 204 -6.61 2.10 5.97
N ALA A 205 -7.74 1.50 6.36
CA ALA A 205 -9.06 1.95 5.94
C ALA A 205 -9.38 3.41 6.28
N ASP A 206 -8.74 3.99 7.30
CA ASP A 206 -8.93 5.41 7.62
C ASP A 206 -8.25 6.30 6.56
N TRP A 207 -7.07 5.92 6.08
CA TRP A 207 -6.35 6.59 5.00
C TRP A 207 -7.09 6.47 3.67
N GLU A 208 -7.58 5.28 3.34
CA GLU A 208 -8.37 5.05 2.14
C GLU A 208 -9.63 5.93 2.10
N ARG A 209 -10.35 6.09 3.22
CA ARG A 209 -11.55 6.95 3.30
C ARG A 209 -11.23 8.42 3.04
N ASN A 210 -10.01 8.85 3.31
CA ASN A 210 -9.54 10.22 3.09
C ASN A 210 -8.79 10.41 1.75
N GLY A 211 -8.89 9.45 0.83
CA GLY A 211 -8.34 9.60 -0.53
C GLY A 211 -6.86 9.29 -0.66
N TRP A 212 -6.31 8.51 0.28
CA TRP A 212 -4.94 8.02 0.23
C TRP A 212 -4.88 6.63 -0.40
N SER A 213 -3.91 6.44 -1.29
CA SER A 213 -3.48 5.14 -1.80
C SER A 213 -2.33 4.62 -0.96
N TRP A 214 -2.12 3.32 -0.99
CA TRP A 214 -1.07 2.69 -0.19
C TRP A 214 -0.49 1.45 -0.85
N ARG A 215 0.68 1.05 -0.38
CA ARG A 215 1.38 -0.15 -0.85
C ARG A 215 2.20 -0.76 0.29
N THR A 216 2.12 -2.08 0.48
CA THR A 216 3.06 -2.79 1.35
C THR A 216 4.44 -2.77 0.69
N LEU A 217 5.42 -2.21 1.38
CA LEU A 217 6.81 -2.14 0.93
C LEU A 217 7.61 -3.31 1.47
N ARG A 218 7.35 -3.70 2.72
CA ARG A 218 7.96 -4.85 3.36
C ARG A 218 7.03 -5.44 4.41
N MET A 219 7.12 -6.74 4.67
CA MET A 219 6.35 -7.39 5.73
C MET A 219 7.18 -8.46 6.44
N GLY A 220 6.83 -8.72 7.72
CA GLY A 220 7.37 -9.80 8.52
C GLY A 220 6.29 -10.44 9.37
N ARG A 221 6.48 -11.72 9.72
CA ARG A 221 5.68 -12.44 10.71
C ARG A 221 6.51 -12.78 11.92
N TYR A 222 6.04 -12.36 13.09
CA TYR A 222 6.68 -12.54 14.38
C TYR A 222 5.67 -13.24 15.31
N GLY A 223 5.81 -14.57 15.42
CA GLY A 223 4.81 -15.38 16.10
C GLY A 223 3.44 -15.31 15.41
N THR A 224 2.44 -14.82 16.10
CA THR A 224 1.06 -14.62 15.59
C THR A 224 0.85 -13.27 14.92
N GLU A 225 1.80 -12.36 15.04
CA GLU A 225 1.68 -11.00 14.52
C GLU A 225 2.24 -10.88 13.10
N LYS A 226 1.56 -10.11 12.27
CA LYS A 226 2.04 -9.64 10.98
C LYS A 226 2.27 -8.13 11.08
N ILE A 227 3.51 -7.73 10.83
CA ILE A 227 3.93 -6.33 10.79
C ILE A 227 4.26 -5.96 9.36
N GLU A 228 3.77 -4.82 8.92
CA GLU A 228 4.00 -4.30 7.57
C GLU A 228 4.57 -2.89 7.63
N VAL A 229 5.53 -2.64 6.75
CA VAL A 229 5.95 -1.29 6.38
C VAL A 229 5.16 -0.90 5.16
N VAL A 230 4.35 0.15 5.30
CA VAL A 230 3.45 0.63 4.26
C VAL A 230 3.85 2.03 3.80
N GLY A 231 3.85 2.23 2.49
CA GLY A 231 3.95 3.56 1.90
C GLY A 231 2.55 4.07 1.54
N LEU A 232 2.26 5.32 1.90
CA LEU A 232 0.97 5.97 1.67
C LEU A 232 1.20 7.31 0.95
N TRP A 233 0.32 7.63 0.01
CA TRP A 233 0.34 8.89 -0.75
C TRP A 233 -1.06 9.32 -1.16
N ARG A 234 -1.23 10.61 -1.43
CA ARG A 234 -2.51 11.08 -1.98
C ARG A 234 -2.69 10.57 -3.40
N THR A 235 -3.84 9.94 -3.64
CA THR A 235 -4.20 9.41 -4.95
C THR A 235 -4.13 10.49 -6.01
N GLY A 236 -3.28 10.29 -7.01
CA GLY A 236 -3.13 11.24 -8.12
C GLY A 236 -2.25 12.45 -7.84
N SER A 237 -1.63 12.57 -6.66
CA SER A 237 -0.64 13.60 -6.34
C SER A 237 -1.04 15.00 -6.84
N GLY A 238 -2.20 15.50 -6.38
CA GLY A 238 -2.70 16.83 -6.71
C GLY A 238 -3.34 16.99 -8.10
N ILE A 239 -3.31 15.95 -8.95
CA ILE A 239 -3.97 15.99 -10.26
C ILE A 239 -5.42 15.54 -10.08
N ASP A 240 -6.38 16.42 -10.36
CA ASP A 240 -7.79 16.08 -10.35
C ASP A 240 -8.22 15.26 -11.57
N ALA A 241 -9.16 14.34 -11.38
CA ALA A 241 -9.75 13.61 -12.48
C ALA A 241 -10.62 14.56 -13.35
N LYS A 242 -10.49 14.48 -14.68
CA LYS A 242 -11.37 15.20 -15.61
C LYS A 242 -12.76 14.60 -15.56
N VAL A 243 -13.73 15.35 -15.01
CA VAL A 243 -15.14 14.97 -14.95
C VAL A 243 -15.91 15.53 -16.16
N ILE A 244 -16.65 14.68 -16.86
CA ILE A 244 -17.41 15.04 -18.07
C ILE A 244 -18.85 14.55 -17.92
N ASP A 245 -19.82 15.36 -18.31
CA ASP A 245 -21.24 14.95 -18.25
C ASP A 245 -21.58 13.89 -19.31
N SER A 246 -21.07 14.05 -20.53
CA SER A 246 -21.28 13.10 -21.62
C SER A 246 -20.16 13.17 -22.65
N CYS A 247 -19.72 12.01 -23.14
CA CYS A 247 -18.72 11.90 -24.18
C CYS A 247 -19.09 10.78 -25.17
N THR A 248 -18.33 10.67 -26.26
CA THR A 248 -18.40 9.50 -27.15
C THR A 248 -17.81 8.29 -26.45
N SER A 249 -16.57 8.41 -25.97
CA SER A 249 -15.86 7.39 -25.20
C SER A 249 -14.84 8.06 -24.27
N THR A 250 -14.76 7.62 -23.01
CA THR A 250 -13.74 8.09 -22.08
C THR A 250 -12.32 7.74 -22.55
N MET A 251 -12.16 6.69 -23.35
CA MET A 251 -10.87 6.34 -23.96
C MET A 251 -10.41 7.39 -24.99
N ASP A 252 -11.35 8.01 -25.74
CA ASP A 252 -11.03 9.12 -26.64
C ASP A 252 -10.68 10.38 -25.87
N GLU A 253 -11.42 10.69 -24.83
CA GLU A 253 -11.15 11.83 -23.95
C GLU A 253 -9.81 11.72 -23.22
N ALA A 254 -9.44 10.51 -22.81
CA ALA A 254 -8.14 10.25 -22.21
C ALA A 254 -6.97 10.38 -23.20
N SER A 255 -7.23 10.25 -24.51
CA SER A 255 -6.21 10.35 -25.56
C SER A 255 -5.62 11.75 -25.71
N ILE A 256 -6.33 12.78 -25.29
CA ILE A 256 -5.95 14.19 -25.38
C ILE A 256 -5.43 14.76 -24.06
N LEU A 257 -5.38 13.95 -22.99
CA LEU A 257 -4.78 14.37 -21.73
C LEU A 257 -3.25 14.47 -21.85
N PRO A 258 -2.62 15.27 -20.98
CA PRO A 258 -1.16 15.32 -20.92
C PRO A 258 -0.54 13.93 -20.70
N ASN A 259 0.68 13.77 -21.20
CA ASN A 259 1.49 12.59 -20.87
C ASN A 259 2.15 12.79 -19.50
N GLY A 260 2.15 11.74 -18.69
CA GLY A 260 2.73 11.75 -17.37
C GLY A 260 1.76 12.16 -16.25
N GLY A 261 2.11 11.82 -15.04
CA GLY A 261 1.26 11.92 -13.86
C GLY A 261 0.08 10.94 -13.89
N TRP A 262 -0.75 11.00 -12.88
CA TRP A 262 -1.92 10.13 -12.74
C TRP A 262 -3.16 10.75 -13.41
N GLN A 263 -3.26 10.63 -14.75
CA GLN A 263 -4.32 11.24 -15.55
C GLN A 263 -5.57 10.35 -15.62
N ARG A 264 -6.74 10.90 -15.32
CA ARG A 264 -8.01 10.17 -15.32
C ARG A 264 -9.12 10.98 -15.96
N VAL A 265 -10.02 10.27 -16.64
CA VAL A 265 -11.29 10.80 -17.13
C VAL A 265 -12.41 9.96 -16.56
N VAL A 266 -13.45 10.62 -16.06
CA VAL A 266 -14.71 9.97 -15.68
C VAL A 266 -15.88 10.69 -16.34
N SER A 267 -16.81 9.92 -16.91
CA SER A 267 -18.02 10.45 -17.55
C SER A 267 -19.29 9.92 -16.88
N ARG A 268 -20.31 10.77 -16.80
CA ARG A 268 -21.64 10.37 -16.32
C ARG A 268 -22.41 9.55 -17.35
N SER A 269 -22.13 9.78 -18.64
CA SER A 269 -22.71 9.00 -19.73
C SER A 269 -21.76 8.85 -20.90
N GLN A 270 -21.84 7.73 -21.61
CA GLN A 270 -21.01 7.42 -22.76
C GLN A 270 -21.90 6.97 -23.93
N LYS A 271 -21.77 7.63 -25.09
CA LYS A 271 -22.65 7.37 -26.25
C LYS A 271 -22.23 6.17 -27.06
N LYS A 272 -20.91 5.87 -27.10
CA LYS A 272 -20.32 4.78 -27.87
C LYS A 272 -19.19 4.15 -27.10
N GLY A 273 -19.55 3.32 -26.13
CA GLY A 273 -18.59 2.57 -25.33
C GLY A 273 -17.85 1.54 -26.18
N ARG A 274 -16.58 1.30 -25.88
CA ARG A 274 -15.77 0.31 -26.57
C ARG A 274 -15.57 -0.92 -25.69
N GLY A 275 -15.72 -2.08 -26.32
CA GLY A 275 -15.29 -3.37 -25.79
C GLY A 275 -14.10 -3.92 -26.58
N ARG A 276 -13.65 -5.12 -26.20
CA ARG A 276 -12.58 -5.84 -26.91
C ARG A 276 -13.03 -6.21 -28.34
N ARG A 277 -12.05 -6.27 -29.25
CA ARG A 277 -12.27 -6.67 -30.67
C ARG A 277 -13.34 -5.84 -31.39
N GLY A 278 -13.49 -4.57 -31.01
CA GLY A 278 -14.44 -3.67 -31.65
C GLY A 278 -15.89 -3.88 -31.26
N SER A 279 -16.19 -4.66 -30.21
CA SER A 279 -17.55 -4.77 -29.66
C SER A 279 -17.96 -3.47 -28.98
N ASP A 280 -19.26 -3.17 -29.00
CA ASP A 280 -19.82 -2.05 -28.29
C ASP A 280 -20.04 -2.39 -26.80
N TRP A 281 -19.77 -1.41 -25.94
CA TRP A 281 -20.15 -1.47 -24.52
C TRP A 281 -21.51 -0.84 -24.32
N ILE A 282 -22.45 -1.65 -23.85
CA ILE A 282 -23.81 -1.19 -23.47
C ILE A 282 -23.92 -1.17 -21.96
N SER A 283 -24.44 -0.10 -21.41
CA SER A 283 -24.68 0.02 -19.96
C SER A 283 -26.04 0.63 -19.69
N GLY A 284 -26.60 0.28 -18.53
CA GLY A 284 -27.78 0.95 -17.97
C GLY A 284 -27.46 2.36 -17.48
N GLU A 285 -28.50 3.08 -17.08
CA GLU A 285 -28.42 4.43 -16.53
C GLU A 285 -27.63 4.45 -15.22
N GLY A 286 -26.87 5.53 -14.98
CA GLY A 286 -26.09 5.74 -13.75
C GLY A 286 -24.85 4.87 -13.61
N GLY A 287 -24.45 4.17 -14.65
CA GLY A 287 -23.23 3.37 -14.68
C GLY A 287 -21.95 4.21 -14.52
N LEU A 288 -20.81 3.53 -14.40
CA LEU A 288 -19.49 4.13 -14.35
C LEU A 288 -18.78 3.98 -15.68
N PHE A 289 -18.20 5.07 -16.16
CA PHE A 289 -17.32 5.10 -17.33
C PHE A 289 -16.07 5.90 -16.95
N ALA A 290 -14.95 5.23 -16.82
CA ALA A 290 -13.71 5.90 -16.46
C ALA A 290 -12.54 5.34 -17.26
N THR A 291 -11.54 6.18 -17.47
CA THR A 291 -10.28 5.79 -18.13
C THR A 291 -9.10 6.41 -17.40
N TRP A 292 -8.08 5.59 -17.16
CA TRP A 292 -6.78 5.97 -16.59
C TRP A 292 -5.71 5.90 -17.67
N ASN A 293 -4.88 6.92 -17.75
CA ASN A 293 -3.62 6.86 -18.50
C ASN A 293 -2.53 6.44 -17.52
N LEU A 294 -1.98 5.25 -17.71
CA LEU A 294 -0.88 4.75 -16.90
C LEU A 294 0.45 5.25 -17.45
N ASP A 295 1.43 5.35 -16.56
CA ASP A 295 2.78 5.78 -16.92
C ASP A 295 3.39 4.89 -18.01
N PRO A 296 4.00 5.46 -19.06
CA PRO A 296 4.63 4.69 -20.15
C PRO A 296 5.74 3.74 -19.68
N ARG A 297 6.37 4.00 -18.52
CA ARG A 297 7.39 3.12 -17.95
C ARG A 297 6.86 1.73 -17.66
N LEU A 298 5.58 1.61 -17.34
CA LEU A 298 4.93 0.32 -17.02
C LEU A 298 4.91 -0.65 -18.21
N LEU A 299 4.92 -0.15 -19.46
CA LEU A 299 5.01 -1.04 -20.64
C LEU A 299 6.37 -1.75 -20.80
N LYS A 300 7.40 -1.24 -20.15
CA LYS A 300 8.72 -1.88 -20.11
C LYS A 300 8.76 -3.04 -19.13
N GLU A 301 7.92 -2.97 -18.10
CA GLU A 301 7.85 -3.93 -17.00
C GLU A 301 6.75 -4.97 -17.21
N PHE A 302 5.60 -4.57 -17.80
CA PHE A 302 4.39 -5.39 -17.83
C PHE A 302 3.80 -5.51 -19.24
N SER A 303 3.32 -6.71 -19.56
CA SER A 303 2.49 -6.90 -20.75
C SER A 303 1.09 -6.27 -20.56
N PRO A 304 0.41 -5.85 -21.63
CA PRO A 304 -0.98 -5.37 -21.55
C PRO A 304 -1.94 -6.42 -20.95
N GLY A 305 -1.66 -7.70 -21.13
CA GLY A 305 -2.46 -8.81 -20.60
C GLY A 305 -2.46 -8.86 -19.07
N ILE A 306 -1.27 -8.77 -18.45
CA ILE A 306 -1.19 -8.80 -16.97
C ILE A 306 -1.76 -7.51 -16.37
N VAL A 307 -1.58 -6.36 -17.02
CA VAL A 307 -2.23 -5.10 -16.60
C VAL A 307 -3.75 -5.26 -16.63
N GLN A 308 -4.32 -5.81 -17.71
CA GLN A 308 -5.76 -6.01 -17.86
C GLN A 308 -6.33 -6.93 -16.78
N THR A 309 -5.69 -8.07 -16.51
CA THR A 309 -6.18 -9.03 -15.51
C THR A 309 -6.03 -8.50 -14.09
N SER A 310 -4.95 -7.77 -13.80
CA SER A 310 -4.73 -7.13 -12.50
C SER A 310 -5.75 -6.01 -12.24
N ILE A 311 -6.03 -5.16 -13.22
CA ILE A 311 -7.10 -4.16 -13.11
C ILE A 311 -8.48 -4.86 -12.95
N GLY A 312 -8.74 -5.94 -13.70
CA GLY A 312 -9.94 -6.76 -13.53
C GLY A 312 -10.09 -7.28 -12.10
N SER A 313 -8.99 -7.67 -11.48
CA SER A 313 -8.95 -8.11 -10.08
C SER A 313 -9.33 -6.99 -9.11
N VAL A 314 -8.75 -5.80 -9.30
CA VAL A 314 -9.06 -4.61 -8.52
C VAL A 314 -10.54 -4.24 -8.67
N VAL A 315 -11.04 -4.16 -9.91
CA VAL A 315 -12.45 -3.83 -10.19
C VAL A 315 -13.40 -4.83 -9.56
N SER A 316 -13.08 -6.14 -9.65
CA SER A 316 -13.90 -7.19 -9.04
C SER A 316 -13.97 -7.07 -7.51
N LYS A 317 -12.86 -6.71 -6.85
CA LYS A 317 -12.80 -6.44 -5.40
C LYS A 317 -13.69 -5.27 -5.03
N VAL A 318 -13.55 -4.13 -5.70
CA VAL A 318 -14.28 -2.89 -5.40
C VAL A 318 -15.80 -3.05 -5.64
N LEU A 319 -16.19 -3.77 -6.70
CA LEU A 319 -17.59 -4.00 -7.02
C LEU A 319 -18.21 -5.20 -6.25
N GLY A 320 -17.45 -5.87 -5.39
CA GLY A 320 -17.94 -7.05 -4.67
C GLY A 320 -18.36 -8.20 -5.59
N ALA A 321 -17.79 -8.28 -6.79
CA ALA A 321 -18.14 -9.20 -7.86
C ALA A 321 -16.98 -10.17 -8.17
N TYR A 322 -17.09 -10.96 -9.24
CA TYR A 322 -16.08 -11.92 -9.62
C TYR A 322 -15.37 -11.50 -10.91
N MET A 323 -14.05 -11.65 -10.92
CA MET A 323 -13.27 -11.50 -12.14
C MET A 323 -13.45 -12.75 -13.00
N LYS A 324 -13.93 -12.58 -14.22
CA LYS A 324 -13.96 -13.59 -15.27
C LYS A 324 -12.90 -13.25 -16.32
N TRP A 325 -11.90 -14.09 -16.41
CA TRP A 325 -10.82 -13.93 -17.37
C TRP A 325 -11.34 -13.81 -18.82
N PRO A 326 -10.78 -12.92 -19.65
CA PRO A 326 -9.62 -12.07 -19.37
C PRO A 326 -9.97 -10.66 -18.84
N ASN A 327 -11.21 -10.20 -18.89
CA ASN A 327 -11.53 -8.79 -18.70
C ASN A 327 -12.95 -8.48 -18.20
N ASP A 328 -13.78 -9.50 -18.02
CA ASP A 328 -15.15 -9.32 -17.54
C ASP A 328 -15.25 -9.37 -16.02
N ILE A 329 -16.14 -8.56 -15.49
CA ILE A 329 -16.55 -8.62 -14.08
C ILE A 329 -18.00 -9.10 -14.06
N VAL A 330 -18.25 -10.18 -13.32
CA VAL A 330 -19.53 -10.86 -13.33
C VAL A 330 -20.09 -11.09 -11.92
N ASP A 331 -21.40 -11.23 -11.83
CA ASP A 331 -22.08 -11.68 -10.62
C ASP A 331 -21.94 -13.20 -10.44
N GLU A 332 -22.54 -13.73 -9.38
CA GLU A 332 -22.51 -15.17 -9.08
C GLU A 332 -23.20 -16.05 -10.12
N LYS A 333 -24.05 -15.48 -10.98
CA LYS A 333 -24.75 -16.16 -12.07
C LYS A 333 -24.07 -16.00 -13.44
N GLY A 334 -22.89 -15.36 -13.46
CA GLY A 334 -22.15 -15.08 -14.70
C GLY A 334 -22.66 -13.89 -15.51
N ARG A 335 -23.63 -13.13 -15.00
CA ARG A 335 -24.14 -11.94 -15.67
C ARG A 335 -23.13 -10.80 -15.52
N LYS A 336 -22.92 -10.03 -16.56
CA LYS A 336 -21.89 -8.99 -16.63
C LYS A 336 -22.26 -7.78 -15.77
N VAL A 337 -21.43 -7.47 -14.77
CA VAL A 337 -21.47 -6.26 -13.93
C VAL A 337 -20.59 -5.16 -14.51
N GLY A 338 -19.44 -5.52 -15.09
CA GLY A 338 -18.47 -4.58 -15.59
C GLY A 338 -17.49 -5.22 -16.57
N GLY A 339 -16.57 -4.40 -17.06
CA GLY A 339 -15.49 -4.87 -17.91
C GLY A 339 -14.32 -3.89 -17.96
N VAL A 340 -13.15 -4.43 -18.28
CA VAL A 340 -11.90 -3.70 -18.41
C VAL A 340 -11.41 -3.78 -19.85
N LEU A 341 -10.97 -2.65 -20.40
CA LEU A 341 -10.32 -2.57 -21.70
C LEU A 341 -8.97 -1.90 -21.55
N VAL A 342 -7.91 -2.59 -21.98
CA VAL A 342 -6.56 -2.04 -21.99
C VAL A 342 -6.13 -1.83 -23.45
N GLU A 343 -5.71 -0.61 -23.78
CA GLU A 343 -5.15 -0.25 -25.06
C GLU A 343 -3.73 0.29 -24.86
N SER A 344 -2.75 -0.26 -25.55
CA SER A 344 -1.43 0.34 -25.67
C SER A 344 -1.39 1.23 -26.91
N THR A 345 -0.79 2.39 -26.79
CA THR A 345 -0.69 3.37 -27.88
C THR A 345 0.70 3.37 -28.49
N ASN A 346 0.83 3.86 -29.72
CA ASN A 346 2.11 3.93 -30.42
C ASN A 346 3.15 4.84 -29.72
N ASN A 347 2.70 5.75 -28.86
CA ASN A 347 3.57 6.61 -28.03
C ASN A 347 3.90 6.00 -26.66
N GLY A 348 3.56 4.74 -26.43
CA GLY A 348 3.92 4.00 -25.23
C GLY A 348 2.98 4.20 -24.03
N THR A 349 1.86 4.92 -24.17
CA THR A 349 0.89 5.07 -23.08
C THR A 349 -0.02 3.84 -23.00
N ILE A 350 -0.28 3.36 -21.78
CA ILE A 350 -1.31 2.38 -21.50
C ILE A 350 -2.58 3.12 -21.07
N ARG A 351 -3.67 2.92 -21.79
CA ARG A 351 -5.00 3.38 -21.38
C ARG A 351 -5.81 2.23 -20.84
N VAL A 352 -6.38 2.43 -19.67
CA VAL A 352 -7.23 1.46 -18.99
C VAL A 352 -8.63 2.03 -18.89
N GLY A 353 -9.55 1.50 -19.70
CA GLY A 353 -10.98 1.83 -19.61
C GLY A 353 -11.70 0.85 -18.69
N VAL A 354 -12.53 1.37 -17.79
CA VAL A 354 -13.43 0.59 -16.95
C VAL A 354 -14.86 1.06 -17.20
N GLY A 355 -15.70 0.10 -17.61
CA GLY A 355 -17.15 0.28 -17.66
C GLY A 355 -17.83 -0.63 -16.63
N ALA A 356 -18.79 -0.10 -15.85
CA ALA A 356 -19.53 -0.88 -14.90
C ALA A 356 -21.00 -0.42 -14.81
N ASN A 357 -21.90 -1.39 -14.64
CA ASN A 357 -23.33 -1.14 -14.51
C ASN A 357 -23.71 -0.89 -13.05
N ARG A 358 -24.52 0.14 -12.80
CA ARG A 358 -25.09 0.38 -11.47
C ARG A 358 -26.15 -0.63 -11.13
N SER A 359 -27.11 -0.82 -12.02
CA SER A 359 -28.25 -1.71 -11.83
C SER A 359 -28.33 -2.78 -12.91
N SER A 360 -29.02 -3.86 -12.62
CA SER A 360 -29.30 -4.90 -13.61
C SER A 360 -30.24 -4.39 -14.68
N PHE A 361 -30.07 -4.84 -15.91
CA PHE A 361 -30.97 -4.57 -17.03
C PHE A 361 -31.04 -5.75 -17.99
N ASP A 362 -32.15 -5.82 -18.73
CA ASP A 362 -32.35 -6.75 -19.82
C ASP A 362 -32.76 -5.95 -21.06
N GLU A 363 -31.88 -5.82 -22.03
CA GLU A 363 -32.09 -5.04 -23.23
C GLU A 363 -31.41 -5.71 -24.45
N GLY A 364 -32.18 -5.79 -25.56
CA GLY A 364 -31.61 -6.32 -26.83
C GLY A 364 -31.09 -7.77 -26.75
N GLY A 365 -31.59 -8.60 -25.81
CA GLY A 365 -31.14 -9.97 -25.60
C GLY A 365 -29.87 -10.06 -24.69
N ILE A 366 -29.43 -8.94 -24.15
CA ILE A 366 -28.33 -8.87 -23.19
C ILE A 366 -28.91 -8.77 -21.78
N SER A 367 -28.62 -9.76 -20.94
CA SER A 367 -28.90 -9.73 -19.49
C SER A 367 -27.67 -9.35 -18.73
N ALA A 368 -27.69 -8.19 -18.05
CA ALA A 368 -26.59 -7.68 -17.27
C ALA A 368 -26.98 -7.55 -15.78
N ALA A 369 -25.96 -7.59 -14.92
CA ALA A 369 -26.09 -7.31 -13.51
C ALA A 369 -25.46 -5.93 -13.20
N GLY A 370 -25.75 -5.39 -12.02
CA GLY A 370 -25.17 -4.15 -11.53
C GLY A 370 -24.55 -4.31 -10.14
N TRP A 371 -23.71 -3.34 -9.76
CA TRP A 371 -23.05 -3.33 -8.44
C TRP A 371 -24.05 -3.09 -7.29
N ASP A 372 -25.23 -2.55 -7.53
CA ASP A 372 -26.29 -2.42 -6.52
C ASP A 372 -26.68 -3.77 -5.89
N GLY A 373 -26.58 -4.85 -6.66
CA GLY A 373 -26.81 -6.21 -6.20
C GLY A 373 -25.67 -6.80 -5.36
N THR A 374 -24.51 -6.15 -5.28
CA THR A 374 -23.30 -6.67 -4.59
C THR A 374 -22.83 -5.78 -3.45
N ILE A 375 -22.64 -4.49 -3.70
CA ILE A 375 -22.14 -3.52 -2.71
C ILE A 375 -23.23 -2.51 -2.27
N GLY A 376 -24.46 -2.69 -2.74
CA GLY A 376 -25.59 -1.81 -2.45
C GLY A 376 -25.65 -0.57 -3.32
N ASP A 377 -26.58 0.32 -3.01
CA ASP A 377 -26.86 1.55 -3.77
C ASP A 377 -25.79 2.63 -3.53
N VAL A 378 -24.59 2.37 -4.07
CA VAL A 378 -23.45 3.29 -4.03
C VAL A 378 -23.45 4.15 -5.28
N HIS A 379 -23.26 5.46 -5.13
CA HIS A 379 -23.19 6.37 -6.27
C HIS A 379 -21.92 6.14 -7.12
N SER A 380 -22.02 6.31 -8.45
CA SER A 380 -20.90 6.06 -9.38
C SER A 380 -19.64 6.87 -9.08
N SER A 381 -19.77 8.09 -8.53
CA SER A 381 -18.61 8.89 -8.09
C SER A 381 -17.87 8.25 -6.94
N GLU A 382 -18.56 7.64 -6.00
CA GLU A 382 -17.93 6.93 -4.88
C GLU A 382 -17.25 5.63 -5.36
N VAL A 383 -17.91 4.92 -6.28
CA VAL A 383 -17.29 3.74 -6.94
C VAL A 383 -16.02 4.16 -7.69
N PHE A 384 -16.05 5.30 -8.41
CA PHE A 384 -14.86 5.85 -9.08
C PHE A 384 -13.74 6.13 -8.09
N LEU A 385 -14.01 6.82 -6.99
CA LEU A 385 -12.99 7.16 -5.98
C LEU A 385 -12.36 5.91 -5.35
N ARG A 386 -13.17 4.89 -5.07
CA ARG A 386 -12.65 3.58 -4.58
C ARG A 386 -11.76 2.91 -5.61
N LEU A 387 -12.17 2.88 -6.88
CA LEU A 387 -11.37 2.33 -7.98
C LEU A 387 -10.09 3.12 -8.19
N ASP A 388 -10.15 4.45 -8.16
CA ASP A 388 -8.98 5.31 -8.36
C ASP A 388 -7.89 5.02 -7.33
N ARG A 389 -8.26 4.92 -6.05
CA ARG A 389 -7.33 4.55 -4.97
C ARG A 389 -6.73 3.17 -5.14
N GLU A 390 -7.55 2.16 -5.38
CA GLU A 390 -7.10 0.78 -5.50
C GLU A 390 -6.23 0.58 -6.76
N ILE A 391 -6.56 1.22 -7.89
CA ILE A 391 -5.75 1.18 -9.10
C ILE A 391 -4.43 1.94 -8.88
N SER A 392 -4.48 3.10 -8.23
CA SER A 392 -3.30 3.88 -7.85
C SER A 392 -2.37 3.07 -6.96
N SER A 393 -2.89 2.36 -5.95
CA SER A 393 -2.10 1.51 -5.05
C SER A 393 -1.25 0.47 -5.81
N VAL A 394 -1.71 0.02 -6.98
CA VAL A 394 -1.01 -0.98 -7.80
C VAL A 394 -0.15 -0.31 -8.88
N PHE A 395 -0.67 0.70 -9.59
CA PHE A 395 -0.10 1.17 -10.86
C PHE A 395 0.36 2.63 -10.88
N GLU A 396 0.05 3.45 -9.85
CA GLU A 396 0.60 4.80 -9.81
C GLU A 396 2.11 4.75 -9.54
N VAL A 397 2.89 5.30 -10.46
CA VAL A 397 4.34 5.35 -10.32
C VAL A 397 4.70 6.51 -9.39
N LYS A 398 5.34 6.18 -8.29
CA LYS A 398 5.91 7.13 -7.33
C LYS A 398 7.43 7.04 -7.43
N GLU A 399 8.10 8.17 -7.62
CA GLU A 399 9.56 8.20 -7.82
C GLU A 399 10.33 7.61 -6.62
N MET A 400 9.77 7.77 -5.43
CA MET A 400 10.41 7.38 -4.18
C MET A 400 10.37 5.86 -3.91
N ILE A 401 9.35 5.16 -4.40
CA ILE A 401 9.13 3.73 -4.12
C ILE A 401 8.90 2.92 -5.41
N SER A 402 9.31 1.67 -5.37
CA SER A 402 9.10 0.76 -6.50
C SER A 402 7.63 0.40 -6.73
N ILE A 403 7.27 0.16 -7.99
CA ILE A 403 6.01 -0.49 -8.37
C ILE A 403 6.05 -1.98 -7.97
N PRO A 404 4.89 -2.62 -7.73
CA PRO A 404 4.84 -4.06 -7.50
C PRO A 404 5.42 -4.84 -8.69
N GLY A 405 6.12 -5.93 -8.41
CA GLY A 405 6.66 -6.81 -9.45
C GLY A 405 5.57 -7.61 -10.18
N VAL A 406 5.93 -8.20 -11.31
CA VAL A 406 5.03 -9.02 -12.16
C VAL A 406 4.48 -10.23 -11.40
N ASP A 407 5.25 -10.83 -10.50
CA ASP A 407 4.80 -11.93 -9.63
C ASP A 407 3.62 -11.52 -8.75
N PHE A 408 3.67 -10.31 -8.17
CA PHE A 408 2.55 -9.78 -7.39
C PHE A 408 1.30 -9.61 -8.26
N LEU A 409 1.44 -9.09 -9.48
CA LEU A 409 0.33 -8.90 -10.41
C LEU A 409 -0.29 -10.24 -10.83
N SER A 410 0.54 -11.24 -11.09
CA SER A 410 0.10 -12.60 -11.41
C SER A 410 -0.66 -13.23 -10.25
N GLN A 411 -0.13 -13.12 -9.03
CA GLN A 411 -0.81 -13.63 -7.84
C GLN A 411 -2.13 -12.89 -7.56
N LEU A 412 -2.16 -11.57 -7.72
CA LEU A 412 -3.37 -10.75 -7.58
C LEU A 412 -4.46 -11.21 -8.56
N SER A 413 -4.08 -11.41 -9.83
CA SER A 413 -4.97 -11.84 -10.90
C SER A 413 -5.46 -13.26 -10.68
N TRP A 414 -4.56 -14.19 -10.33
CA TRP A 414 -4.91 -15.57 -10.03
C TRP A 414 -5.82 -15.71 -8.81
N LYS A 415 -5.54 -15.01 -7.73
CA LYS A 415 -6.38 -14.99 -6.53
C LYS A 415 -7.80 -14.52 -6.82
N ALA A 416 -7.97 -13.48 -7.65
CA ALA A 416 -9.29 -12.98 -8.03
C ALA A 416 -10.05 -14.00 -8.90
N LEU A 417 -9.39 -14.61 -9.88
CA LEU A 417 -9.99 -15.65 -10.72
C LEU A 417 -10.34 -16.89 -9.89
N SER A 418 -9.48 -17.32 -8.98
CA SER A 418 -9.71 -18.49 -8.12
C SER A 418 -10.99 -18.38 -7.28
N ARG A 419 -11.42 -17.16 -6.92
CA ARG A 419 -12.71 -16.92 -6.24
C ARG A 419 -13.89 -17.33 -7.13
N LEU A 420 -13.84 -17.06 -8.45
CA LEU A 420 -14.84 -17.52 -9.39
C LEU A 420 -14.79 -19.04 -9.56
N LEU A 421 -13.58 -19.60 -9.72
CA LEU A 421 -13.38 -21.04 -9.91
C LEU A 421 -13.84 -21.87 -8.70
N SER A 422 -13.69 -21.34 -7.49
CA SER A 422 -14.16 -22.01 -6.25
C SER A 422 -15.68 -22.22 -6.21
N ARG A 423 -16.44 -21.59 -7.11
CA ARG A 423 -17.88 -21.79 -7.29
C ARG A 423 -18.22 -22.93 -8.24
N GLY A 424 -17.23 -23.67 -8.75
CA GLY A 424 -17.43 -24.76 -9.70
C GLY A 424 -17.51 -24.34 -11.16
N VAL A 425 -17.10 -23.09 -11.47
CA VAL A 425 -17.06 -22.59 -12.85
C VAL A 425 -15.90 -23.26 -13.60
N LEU A 426 -16.17 -23.76 -14.81
CA LEU A 426 -15.22 -24.43 -15.67
C LEU A 426 -14.98 -23.61 -16.95
N ALA A 427 -13.77 -23.76 -17.51
CA ALA A 427 -13.44 -23.25 -18.83
C ALA A 427 -13.88 -24.24 -19.92
N THR A 428 -14.26 -23.75 -21.09
CA THR A 428 -14.55 -24.59 -22.26
C THR A 428 -13.94 -23.98 -23.50
N GLN A 429 -13.41 -24.82 -24.39
CA GLN A 429 -12.90 -24.46 -25.69
C GLN A 429 -13.21 -25.60 -26.68
N ASP A 430 -13.76 -25.26 -27.85
CA ASP A 430 -14.12 -26.22 -28.89
C ASP A 430 -15.01 -27.41 -28.42
N GLY A 431 -15.81 -27.16 -27.35
CA GLY A 431 -16.71 -28.15 -26.76
C GLY A 431 -16.08 -29.04 -25.68
N GLU A 432 -14.77 -28.94 -25.48
CA GLU A 432 -14.06 -29.65 -24.41
C GLU A 432 -14.01 -28.82 -23.13
N LEU A 433 -13.89 -29.51 -21.99
CA LEU A 433 -13.85 -28.90 -20.67
C LEU A 433 -12.44 -28.85 -20.11
N TYR A 434 -12.08 -27.71 -19.58
CA TYR A 434 -10.78 -27.47 -18.98
C TYR A 434 -10.91 -26.84 -17.59
N ARG A 435 -9.90 -27.10 -16.79
CA ARG A 435 -9.75 -26.41 -15.51
C ARG A 435 -8.55 -25.45 -15.59
N PRO A 436 -8.75 -24.18 -15.24
CA PRO A 436 -7.62 -23.26 -15.07
C PRO A 436 -6.71 -23.73 -13.92
N THR A 437 -5.42 -23.76 -14.15
CA THR A 437 -4.39 -24.23 -13.22
C THR A 437 -3.43 -23.13 -12.77
N GLY A 438 -3.31 -22.04 -13.55
CA GLY A 438 -2.43 -20.93 -13.25
C GLY A 438 -2.65 -19.74 -14.18
N MET A 439 -1.88 -18.68 -13.92
CA MET A 439 -1.81 -17.51 -14.76
C MET A 439 -0.34 -17.12 -14.95
N LYS A 440 0.05 -16.92 -16.19
CA LYS A 440 1.41 -16.46 -16.55
C LYS A 440 1.61 -14.99 -16.18
N GLU A 441 2.86 -14.60 -16.10
CA GLU A 441 3.29 -13.20 -15.93
C GLU A 441 2.82 -12.28 -17.07
N THR A 442 2.45 -12.87 -18.20
CA THR A 442 1.86 -12.16 -19.36
C THR A 442 0.35 -11.95 -19.26
N GLY A 443 -0.32 -12.60 -18.29
CA GLY A 443 -1.77 -12.58 -18.12
C GLY A 443 -2.50 -13.69 -18.88
N GLU A 444 -1.77 -14.57 -19.55
CA GLU A 444 -2.27 -15.78 -20.21
C GLU A 444 -2.75 -16.80 -19.15
N LEU A 445 -3.80 -17.54 -19.48
CA LEU A 445 -4.37 -18.55 -18.61
C LEU A 445 -3.76 -19.94 -18.91
N GLU A 446 -3.28 -20.61 -17.88
CA GLU A 446 -2.87 -22.01 -17.96
C GLU A 446 -4.07 -22.91 -17.75
N LEU A 447 -4.25 -23.89 -18.63
CA LEU A 447 -5.40 -24.78 -18.66
C LEU A 447 -4.93 -26.25 -18.68
N ALA A 448 -5.64 -27.09 -17.95
CA ALA A 448 -5.48 -28.53 -18.00
C ALA A 448 -6.79 -29.21 -18.40
N GLY A 449 -6.72 -30.23 -19.24
CA GLY A 449 -7.86 -31.07 -19.60
C GLY A 449 -8.47 -31.75 -18.37
N ILE A 450 -9.78 -31.97 -18.38
CA ILE A 450 -10.47 -32.73 -17.30
C ILE A 450 -10.41 -34.23 -17.54
N VAL A 451 -10.38 -34.64 -18.81
CA VAL A 451 -10.44 -36.04 -19.22
C VAL A 451 -9.06 -36.59 -19.61
N ASP A 452 -8.21 -35.76 -20.09
CA ASP A 452 -6.83 -36.08 -20.48
C ASP A 452 -5.85 -35.10 -19.78
N ASP A 453 -4.55 -35.44 -19.81
CA ASP A 453 -3.49 -34.63 -19.22
C ASP A 453 -2.99 -33.52 -20.19
N THR A 454 -3.85 -33.07 -21.09
CA THR A 454 -3.50 -32.00 -22.03
C THR A 454 -3.38 -30.68 -21.30
N GLU A 455 -2.19 -30.08 -21.34
CA GLU A 455 -1.91 -28.74 -20.79
C GLU A 455 -1.65 -27.76 -21.93
N PHE A 456 -2.22 -26.56 -21.86
CA PHE A 456 -1.95 -25.49 -22.82
C PHE A 456 -2.17 -24.12 -22.21
N ILE A 457 -1.71 -23.09 -22.93
CA ILE A 457 -1.79 -21.69 -22.54
C ILE A 457 -2.70 -20.99 -23.53
N GLU A 458 -3.64 -20.17 -23.01
CA GLU A 458 -4.60 -19.48 -23.85
C GLU A 458 -4.62 -17.98 -23.57
N LEU A 459 -4.68 -17.20 -24.65
CA LEU A 459 -4.79 -15.74 -24.63
C LEU A 459 -6.24 -15.26 -24.77
N ASP A 460 -7.11 -16.08 -25.39
CA ASP A 460 -8.45 -15.66 -25.75
C ASP A 460 -9.31 -16.85 -26.25
N GLY A 461 -10.62 -16.68 -26.39
CA GLY A 461 -11.47 -17.70 -27.00
C GLY A 461 -12.09 -18.70 -26.03
N ILE A 462 -11.85 -18.57 -24.73
CA ILE A 462 -12.42 -19.46 -23.71
C ILE A 462 -13.87 -19.08 -23.43
N GLY A 463 -14.75 -20.09 -23.49
CA GLY A 463 -16.08 -20.05 -22.91
C GLY A 463 -16.05 -20.42 -21.42
N TRP A 464 -17.11 -20.09 -20.70
CA TRP A 464 -17.23 -20.37 -19.27
C TRP A 464 -18.57 -21.03 -18.98
N ILE A 465 -18.55 -22.13 -18.22
CA ILE A 465 -19.73 -22.89 -17.82
C ILE A 465 -19.92 -22.67 -16.32
N TYR A 466 -21.10 -22.20 -15.96
CA TYR A 466 -21.51 -21.98 -14.59
C TYR A 466 -22.34 -23.19 -14.10
N PRO A 467 -22.20 -23.59 -12.82
CA PRO A 467 -22.91 -24.73 -12.26
C PRO A 467 -24.43 -24.53 -12.22
#